data_ebbcc527d7dace0648e5a1e2142533ba
#
_entry.id   ebbcc527d7dace0648e5a1e2142533ba
#
_cell.length_a   1.000
_cell.length_b   1.000
_cell.length_c   1.000
_cell.angle_alpha   90.00
_cell.angle_beta   90.00
_cell.angle_gamma   90.00
#
_symmetry.space_group_name_H-M   'P 1'
#
loop_
_entity.id
_entity.type
_entity.pdbx_description
1 polymer ?
#
loop_
_entity_poly.entity_id
_entity_poly.type
_entity_poly.pdbx_seq_one_letter_code
_entity_poly.pdbx_strand_id
1 'polypeptide(L)'
;VIASTAPAGKGPAGKGSHRQSQVDPLAPLRTPDDPPWDVYLTGTVFLDIIFTGLDSAPVRGTESWARGMGSSPGGVANMATALARLGLRTSLAAAFGDDHYGDYCWDALEHGEGIDLSPSRTVPGWHSPVTVSMAYEGERTMVSHGHEPPHEEPAPACPPRARAAVASLAPGVSAPWIAQAASNGTRVFGDVGWDDTGAWDLAALTDLRHCEAFLPNAQEAMRYTGADCPRTAAHALTEYVPLAVVTLGADGAYAVDRRTGETAEVPAIEVEALDPTGAGDVFVAGFVAGTLADWPLADRLAFAGLTAALSVQEFGGSLSAPGWSEIAAWWRRVQSVEGQSAVALERYGFLAGLVSEELVRPWPLRRAVPTIGFRRSA
;
A
#
# COMPACT_ATOMS: atom_id res chain seq x y z
N VAL A 1 30.05 -18.86 42.15
CA VAL A 1 30.59 -19.26 40.82
C VAL A 1 29.50 -20.06 40.13
N ILE A 2 28.66 -19.44 39.35
CA ILE A 2 27.70 -20.11 38.46
C ILE A 2 28.02 -19.63 37.07
N ALA A 3 28.50 -20.52 36.26
CA ALA A 3 28.81 -20.30 34.85
C ALA A 3 27.48 -20.15 34.06
N SER A 4 27.28 -19.00 33.42
CA SER A 4 26.24 -18.72 32.46
C SER A 4 26.67 -19.34 31.12
N THR A 5 25.95 -20.34 30.66
CA THR A 5 26.07 -20.85 29.29
C THR A 5 25.19 -20.01 28.39
N ALA A 6 25.80 -19.28 27.43
CA ALA A 6 25.11 -18.59 26.36
C ALA A 6 24.38 -19.61 25.45
N PRO A 7 23.19 -19.30 24.94
CA PRO A 7 22.54 -20.16 23.98
C PRO A 7 23.23 -20.11 22.61
N ALA A 8 23.41 -21.28 22.04
CA ALA A 8 24.03 -21.50 20.75
C ALA A 8 23.28 -20.80 19.62
N GLY A 9 24.03 -20.13 18.73
CA GLY A 9 23.50 -19.49 17.55
C GLY A 9 22.71 -20.47 16.67
N LYS A 10 21.53 -20.06 16.23
CA LYS A 10 20.76 -20.77 15.20
C LYS A 10 21.55 -20.68 13.89
N GLY A 11 22.04 -21.82 13.45
CA GLY A 11 22.63 -21.97 12.13
C GLY A 11 21.57 -21.76 11.04
N PRO A 12 21.98 -21.55 9.77
CA PRO A 12 21.05 -21.23 8.69
C PRO A 12 20.10 -22.41 8.47
N ALA A 13 18.83 -22.18 8.69
CA ALA A 13 17.78 -23.14 8.38
C ALA A 13 17.71 -23.30 6.87
N GLY A 14 18.01 -24.51 6.44
CA GLY A 14 18.00 -24.90 5.05
C GLY A 14 16.60 -24.97 4.45
N LYS A 15 16.55 -24.57 3.19
CA LYS A 15 15.74 -25.09 2.08
C LYS A 15 14.23 -25.25 2.26
N GLY A 16 13.51 -24.36 1.57
CA GLY A 16 12.36 -24.78 0.80
C GLY A 16 11.18 -25.34 1.57
N SER A 17 10.51 -24.52 2.37
CA SER A 17 9.10 -24.76 2.61
C SER A 17 8.36 -24.44 1.31
N HIS A 18 7.68 -25.44 0.74
CA HIS A 18 6.76 -25.24 -0.37
C HIS A 18 5.79 -24.11 0.00
N ARG A 19 6.00 -22.92 -0.58
CA ARG A 19 4.97 -21.87 -0.60
C ARG A 19 3.76 -22.53 -1.24
N GLN A 20 2.72 -22.80 -0.48
CA GLN A 20 1.42 -23.07 -1.06
C GLN A 20 1.08 -21.85 -1.91
N SER A 21 0.99 -22.04 -3.22
CA SER A 21 0.79 -20.97 -4.17
C SER A 21 -0.51 -20.25 -3.83
N GLN A 22 -0.41 -18.98 -3.49
CA GLN A 22 -1.56 -18.08 -3.57
C GLN A 22 -2.12 -18.23 -4.97
N VAL A 23 -3.44 -18.31 -5.11
CA VAL A 23 -4.05 -18.22 -6.42
C VAL A 23 -3.75 -16.83 -6.94
N ASP A 24 -2.93 -16.79 -7.95
CA ASP A 24 -2.44 -15.56 -8.55
C ASP A 24 -2.87 -15.54 -10.01
N PRO A 25 -3.98 -14.83 -10.32
CA PRO A 25 -4.46 -14.70 -11.70
C PRO A 25 -3.46 -14.01 -12.63
N LEU A 26 -2.45 -13.33 -12.08
CA LEU A 26 -1.40 -12.67 -12.85
C LEU A 26 -0.21 -13.59 -13.12
N ALA A 27 -0.17 -14.81 -12.54
CA ALA A 27 0.92 -15.75 -12.76
C ALA A 27 1.20 -16.07 -14.24
N PRO A 28 0.17 -16.24 -15.10
CA PRO A 28 0.40 -16.49 -16.54
C PRO A 28 1.09 -15.34 -17.28
N LEU A 29 1.10 -14.14 -16.70
CA LEU A 29 1.73 -12.95 -17.30
C LEU A 29 3.23 -12.85 -16.97
N ARG A 30 3.76 -13.78 -16.19
CA ARG A 30 5.21 -13.86 -15.90
C ARG A 30 5.93 -14.74 -16.90
N THR A 31 7.14 -14.32 -17.26
CA THR A 31 8.04 -15.05 -18.12
C THR A 31 9.22 -15.61 -17.33
N PRO A 32 9.93 -16.64 -17.82
CA PRO A 32 11.14 -17.15 -17.16
C PRO A 32 12.26 -16.11 -17.02
N ASP A 33 12.25 -15.08 -17.87
CA ASP A 33 13.27 -14.02 -17.88
C ASP A 33 12.93 -12.87 -16.90
N ASP A 34 11.73 -12.88 -16.32
CA ASP A 34 11.33 -11.87 -15.34
C ASP A 34 12.20 -11.93 -14.08
N PRO A 35 12.41 -10.76 -13.43
CA PRO A 35 13.08 -10.69 -12.14
C PRO A 35 12.43 -11.59 -11.07
N PRO A 36 13.18 -11.99 -10.02
CA PRO A 36 12.64 -12.83 -8.95
C PRO A 36 11.47 -12.18 -8.20
N TRP A 37 11.45 -10.83 -8.15
CA TRP A 37 10.42 -10.05 -7.49
C TRP A 37 9.56 -9.31 -8.50
N ASP A 38 8.26 -9.24 -8.22
CA ASP A 38 7.35 -8.41 -9.02
C ASP A 38 7.44 -6.96 -8.57
N VAL A 39 7.51 -6.73 -7.22
CA VAL A 39 7.60 -5.36 -6.67
C VAL A 39 8.62 -5.30 -5.54
N TYR A 40 9.42 -4.24 -5.54
CA TYR A 40 10.31 -3.86 -4.45
C TYR A 40 9.85 -2.53 -3.85
N LEU A 41 9.88 -2.45 -2.51
CA LEU A 41 9.55 -1.25 -1.76
C LEU A 41 10.59 -0.99 -0.67
N THR A 42 10.71 0.26 -0.28
CA THR A 42 11.45 0.66 0.92
C THR A 42 10.70 1.79 1.62
N GLY A 43 10.79 1.83 2.92
CA GLY A 43 10.15 2.89 3.70
C GLY A 43 10.04 2.54 5.19
N THR A 44 9.35 3.40 5.93
CA THR A 44 9.11 3.20 7.34
C THR A 44 7.88 2.33 7.57
N VAL A 45 8.04 1.30 8.40
CA VAL A 45 6.93 0.50 8.93
C VAL A 45 6.56 1.05 10.30
N PHE A 46 5.29 1.40 10.49
CA PHE A 46 4.73 1.81 11.77
C PHE A 46 3.92 0.66 12.39
N LEU A 47 3.78 0.66 13.71
CA LEU A 47 2.62 0.02 14.30
C LEU A 47 1.49 1.05 14.33
N ASP A 48 0.43 0.81 13.56
CA ASP A 48 -0.78 1.63 13.61
C ASP A 48 -1.72 1.10 14.69
N ILE A 49 -2.16 1.97 15.60
CA ILE A 49 -3.19 1.74 16.60
C ILE A 49 -4.39 2.61 16.21
N ILE A 50 -5.50 2.00 15.86
CA ILE A 50 -6.65 2.68 15.29
C ILE A 50 -7.82 2.61 16.27
N PHE A 51 -8.34 3.76 16.68
CA PHE A 51 -9.55 3.89 17.48
C PHE A 51 -10.71 4.38 16.61
N THR A 52 -11.84 3.71 16.65
CA THR A 52 -13.04 4.07 15.89
C THR A 52 -14.26 4.27 16.81
N GLY A 53 -15.23 5.03 16.31
CA GLY A 53 -16.47 5.27 17.02
C GLY A 53 -16.29 6.11 18.28
N LEU A 54 -15.40 7.08 18.27
CA LEU A 54 -15.40 8.18 19.21
C LEU A 54 -16.59 9.09 18.90
N ASP A 55 -17.32 9.53 19.91
CA ASP A 55 -18.51 10.39 19.72
C ASP A 55 -18.10 11.84 19.37
N SER A 56 -16.89 12.26 19.74
CA SER A 56 -16.30 13.57 19.46
C SER A 56 -14.79 13.53 19.63
N ALA A 57 -14.11 14.63 19.29
CA ALA A 57 -12.71 14.81 19.59
C ALA A 57 -12.42 14.62 21.10
N PRO A 58 -11.29 13.98 21.48
CA PRO A 58 -10.89 13.88 22.87
C PRO A 58 -10.74 15.26 23.54
N VAL A 59 -11.30 15.41 24.74
CA VAL A 59 -11.33 16.66 25.49
C VAL A 59 -10.25 16.64 26.57
N ARG A 60 -9.52 17.73 26.70
CA ARG A 60 -8.47 17.87 27.73
C ARG A 60 -9.00 17.61 29.14
N GLY A 61 -8.31 16.73 29.87
CA GLY A 61 -8.63 16.44 31.27
C GLY A 61 -9.77 15.43 31.45
N THR A 62 -10.23 14.79 30.37
CA THR A 62 -11.24 13.74 30.40
C THR A 62 -10.72 12.45 29.80
N GLU A 63 -11.43 11.35 30.01
CA GLU A 63 -11.20 10.05 29.35
C GLU A 63 -12.28 9.83 28.30
N SER A 64 -11.85 9.51 27.07
CA SER A 64 -12.75 9.17 25.96
C SER A 64 -12.68 7.68 25.67
N TRP A 65 -13.82 7.04 25.47
CA TRP A 65 -13.90 5.62 25.17
C TRP A 65 -14.31 5.38 23.72
N ALA A 66 -13.40 4.79 22.94
CA ALA A 66 -13.69 4.35 21.59
C ALA A 66 -14.58 3.09 21.61
N ARG A 67 -15.43 2.91 20.60
CA ARG A 67 -16.25 1.70 20.43
C ARG A 67 -15.49 0.56 19.78
N GLY A 68 -14.49 0.86 18.97
CA GLY A 68 -13.61 -0.12 18.34
C GLY A 68 -12.14 0.28 18.42
N MET A 69 -11.28 -0.73 18.46
CA MET A 69 -9.83 -0.58 18.41
C MET A 69 -9.24 -1.72 17.60
N GLY A 70 -8.22 -1.41 16.83
CA GLY A 70 -7.40 -2.40 16.17
C GLY A 70 -5.97 -1.94 16.02
N SER A 71 -5.07 -2.88 15.72
CA SER A 71 -3.69 -2.57 15.36
C SER A 71 -3.20 -3.47 14.23
N SER A 72 -2.36 -2.88 13.38
CA SER A 72 -1.77 -3.53 12.21
C SER A 72 -0.44 -2.87 11.85
N PRO A 73 0.44 -3.52 11.06
CA PRO A 73 1.52 -2.81 10.41
C PRO A 73 0.97 -1.68 9.53
N GLY A 74 1.62 -0.52 9.53
CA GLY A 74 1.23 0.66 8.75
C GLY A 74 2.41 1.26 7.99
N GLY A 75 2.24 2.46 7.44
CA GLY A 75 3.21 3.09 6.56
C GLY A 75 3.40 2.28 5.28
N VAL A 76 4.65 2.05 4.85
CA VAL A 76 4.93 1.26 3.63
C VAL A 76 4.34 -0.16 3.66
N ALA A 77 4.02 -0.69 4.85
CA ALA A 77 3.38 -1.99 5.00
C ALA A 77 1.97 -2.04 4.38
N ASN A 78 1.27 -0.90 4.26
CA ASN A 78 -0.02 -0.82 3.58
C ASN A 78 0.09 -1.26 2.12
N MET A 79 1.02 -0.66 1.38
CA MET A 79 1.27 -1.03 -0.02
C MET A 79 1.82 -2.45 -0.15
N ALA A 80 2.80 -2.81 0.69
CA ALA A 80 3.43 -4.12 0.62
C ALA A 80 2.43 -5.26 0.84
N THR A 81 1.54 -5.12 1.82
CA THR A 81 0.48 -6.10 2.10
C THR A 81 -0.54 -6.17 0.95
N ALA A 82 -0.98 -5.02 0.43
CA ALA A 82 -1.92 -4.99 -0.69
C ALA A 82 -1.34 -5.69 -1.93
N LEU A 83 -0.08 -5.39 -2.29
CA LEU A 83 0.61 -6.04 -3.41
C LEU A 83 0.73 -7.56 -3.20
N ALA A 84 1.12 -8.00 -1.99
CA ALA A 84 1.23 -9.42 -1.68
C ALA A 84 -0.11 -10.14 -1.79
N ARG A 85 -1.21 -9.53 -1.30
CA ARG A 85 -2.57 -10.09 -1.37
C ARG A 85 -3.14 -10.12 -2.78
N LEU A 86 -2.64 -9.25 -3.67
CA LEU A 86 -2.91 -9.30 -5.11
C LEU A 86 -2.05 -10.36 -5.84
N GLY A 87 -1.26 -11.16 -5.11
CA GLY A 87 -0.47 -12.27 -5.65
C GLY A 87 0.91 -11.86 -6.16
N LEU A 88 1.32 -10.61 -6.00
CA LEU A 88 2.63 -10.14 -6.45
C LEU A 88 3.73 -10.57 -5.47
N ARG A 89 4.83 -11.09 -6.01
CA ARG A 89 6.04 -11.42 -5.24
C ARG A 89 6.68 -10.12 -4.75
N THR A 90 6.43 -9.78 -3.49
CA THR A 90 6.77 -8.49 -2.88
C THR A 90 7.98 -8.62 -1.98
N SER A 91 8.98 -7.74 -2.16
CA SER A 91 10.16 -7.62 -1.32
C SER A 91 10.20 -6.21 -0.70
N LEU A 92 10.39 -6.14 0.61
CA LEU A 92 10.38 -4.91 1.39
C LEU A 92 11.69 -4.74 2.15
N ALA A 93 12.32 -3.57 2.03
CA ALA A 93 13.43 -3.14 2.86
C ALA A 93 12.97 -2.08 3.87
N ALA A 94 12.96 -2.44 5.14
CA ALA A 94 12.59 -1.56 6.24
C ALA A 94 13.43 -1.81 7.48
N ALA A 95 13.47 -0.86 8.40
CA ALA A 95 14.02 -1.05 9.73
C ALA A 95 12.87 -1.39 10.70
N PHE A 96 13.12 -2.34 11.59
CA PHE A 96 12.24 -2.73 12.70
C PHE A 96 12.97 -2.58 14.01
N GLY A 97 12.30 -2.10 15.06
CA GLY A 97 12.85 -2.09 16.40
C GLY A 97 13.01 -3.52 16.96
N ASP A 98 13.91 -3.69 17.93
CA ASP A 98 14.03 -4.93 18.71
C ASP A 98 13.05 -4.94 19.90
N ASP A 99 11.84 -4.43 19.65
CA ASP A 99 10.73 -4.35 20.61
C ASP A 99 9.54 -5.21 20.17
N HIS A 100 8.53 -5.34 21.04
CA HIS A 100 7.33 -6.12 20.73
C HIS A 100 6.55 -5.62 19.52
N TYR A 101 6.67 -4.35 19.17
CA TYR A 101 5.99 -3.76 18.01
C TYR A 101 6.70 -4.17 16.72
N GLY A 102 8.04 -4.15 16.72
CA GLY A 102 8.85 -4.64 15.63
C GLY A 102 8.66 -6.13 15.38
N ASP A 103 8.67 -6.94 16.43
CA ASP A 103 8.40 -8.38 16.35
C ASP A 103 7.02 -8.68 15.75
N TYR A 104 5.98 -7.96 16.21
CA TYR A 104 4.62 -8.11 15.69
C TYR A 104 4.52 -7.73 14.21
N CYS A 105 5.07 -6.58 13.83
CA CYS A 105 5.05 -6.13 12.43
C CYS A 105 5.82 -7.08 11.53
N TRP A 106 7.01 -7.54 11.96
CA TRP A 106 7.81 -8.51 11.21
C TRP A 106 7.06 -9.83 10.98
N ASP A 107 6.52 -10.42 12.06
CA ASP A 107 5.77 -11.69 11.97
C ASP A 107 4.54 -11.57 11.07
N ALA A 108 3.78 -10.47 11.20
CA ALA A 108 2.61 -10.22 10.37
C ALA A 108 2.97 -10.13 8.87
N LEU A 109 4.05 -9.44 8.52
CA LEU A 109 4.45 -9.22 7.14
C LEU A 109 5.13 -10.45 6.53
N GLU A 110 6.09 -11.06 7.22
CA GLU A 110 6.84 -12.20 6.68
C GLU A 110 6.03 -13.50 6.72
N HIS A 111 5.51 -13.88 7.90
CA HIS A 111 4.81 -15.15 8.09
C HIS A 111 3.32 -15.06 7.76
N GLY A 112 2.70 -13.91 8.04
CA GLY A 112 1.29 -13.68 7.75
C GLY A 112 1.02 -13.43 6.27
N GLU A 113 1.74 -12.49 5.66
CA GLU A 113 1.48 -12.04 4.28
C GLU A 113 2.46 -12.63 3.25
N GLY A 114 3.54 -13.27 3.70
CA GLY A 114 4.52 -13.88 2.81
C GLY A 114 5.41 -12.87 2.06
N ILE A 115 5.56 -11.68 2.63
CA ILE A 115 6.45 -10.64 2.09
C ILE A 115 7.89 -11.01 2.39
N ASP A 116 8.77 -10.85 1.41
CA ASP A 116 10.20 -11.04 1.61
C ASP A 116 10.78 -9.86 2.38
N LEU A 117 11.24 -10.12 3.59
CA LEU A 117 11.91 -9.14 4.44
C LEU A 117 13.44 -9.34 4.48
N SER A 118 14.01 -10.15 3.58
CA SER A 118 15.45 -10.39 3.54
C SER A 118 16.31 -9.12 3.39
N PRO A 119 15.84 -8.03 2.74
CA PRO A 119 16.54 -6.74 2.72
C PRO A 119 16.28 -5.88 3.96
N SER A 120 15.34 -6.26 4.82
CA SER A 120 15.00 -5.56 6.06
C SER A 120 15.96 -5.92 7.20
N ARG A 121 15.95 -5.10 8.25
CA ARG A 121 16.80 -5.34 9.43
C ARG A 121 16.07 -5.03 10.75
N THR A 122 16.42 -5.76 11.79
CA THR A 122 16.09 -5.40 13.16
C THR A 122 17.21 -4.52 13.73
N VAL A 123 16.87 -3.39 14.34
CA VAL A 123 17.83 -2.40 14.86
C VAL A 123 17.86 -2.48 16.38
N PRO A 124 18.98 -2.95 16.98
CA PRO A 124 19.10 -3.10 18.43
C PRO A 124 18.96 -1.77 19.17
N GLY A 125 18.15 -1.75 20.22
CA GLY A 125 17.93 -0.59 21.09
C GLY A 125 17.14 0.55 20.44
N TRP A 126 16.58 0.33 19.25
CA TRP A 126 15.73 1.30 18.57
C TRP A 126 14.25 0.96 18.79
N HIS A 127 13.45 1.98 19.06
CA HIS A 127 12.01 1.83 19.26
C HIS A 127 11.27 1.90 17.92
N SER A 128 10.42 0.92 17.66
CA SER A 128 9.57 0.91 16.46
C SER A 128 8.65 2.14 16.40
N PRO A 129 8.50 2.78 15.24
CA PRO A 129 7.56 3.90 15.10
C PRO A 129 6.11 3.44 15.33
N VAL A 130 5.32 4.32 15.95
CA VAL A 130 3.90 4.07 16.26
C VAL A 130 3.06 5.23 15.76
N THR A 131 1.92 4.94 15.15
CA THR A 131 0.88 5.92 14.86
C THR A 131 -0.40 5.53 15.59
N VAL A 132 -0.99 6.49 16.30
CA VAL A 132 -2.34 6.38 16.86
C VAL A 132 -3.28 7.18 16.00
N SER A 133 -4.25 6.51 15.38
CA SER A 133 -5.32 7.12 14.58
C SER A 133 -6.63 7.13 15.38
N MET A 134 -7.31 8.25 15.40
CA MET A 134 -8.59 8.42 16.09
C MET A 134 -9.62 8.95 15.10
N ALA A 135 -10.70 8.19 14.89
CA ALA A 135 -11.79 8.54 13.98
C ALA A 135 -13.00 9.05 14.75
N TYR A 136 -13.46 10.27 14.41
CA TYR A 136 -14.65 10.93 14.94
C TYR A 136 -15.21 11.92 13.90
N GLU A 137 -16.51 12.15 13.92
CA GLU A 137 -17.21 13.12 13.05
C GLU A 137 -16.92 12.96 11.54
N GLY A 138 -16.64 11.72 11.10
CA GLY A 138 -16.33 11.43 9.69
C GLY A 138 -14.90 11.75 9.25
N GLU A 139 -14.05 12.25 10.17
CA GLU A 139 -12.67 12.61 9.94
C GLU A 139 -11.75 11.79 10.86
N ARG A 140 -10.44 11.96 10.67
CA ARG A 140 -9.44 11.32 11.55
C ARG A 140 -8.36 12.28 11.98
N THR A 141 -7.89 12.07 13.20
CA THR A 141 -6.69 12.72 13.74
C THR A 141 -5.65 11.67 14.04
N MET A 142 -4.41 11.93 13.69
CA MET A 142 -3.29 11.02 13.93
C MET A 142 -2.25 11.67 14.82
N VAL A 143 -1.65 10.85 15.68
CA VAL A 143 -0.47 11.21 16.47
C VAL A 143 0.58 10.12 16.25
N SER A 144 1.72 10.50 15.71
CA SER A 144 2.83 9.57 15.46
C SER A 144 3.99 9.86 16.38
N HIS A 145 4.69 8.80 16.76
CA HIS A 145 5.98 8.85 17.44
C HIS A 145 6.96 7.94 16.73
N GLY A 146 8.15 8.47 16.48
CA GLY A 146 9.27 7.75 15.89
C GLY A 146 10.47 8.66 15.73
N HIS A 147 11.61 8.08 15.46
CA HIS A 147 12.84 8.77 15.11
C HIS A 147 13.63 7.91 14.14
N GLU A 148 14.54 8.55 13.43
CA GLU A 148 15.41 7.86 12.50
C GLU A 148 16.16 6.73 13.20
N PRO A 149 16.28 5.56 12.59
CA PRO A 149 17.05 4.46 13.16
C PRO A 149 18.52 4.88 13.29
N PRO A 150 19.17 4.58 14.43
CA PRO A 150 20.59 4.85 14.58
C PRO A 150 21.37 4.05 13.52
N HIS A 151 22.30 4.70 12.83
CA HIS A 151 23.08 4.16 11.73
C HIS A 151 22.23 3.86 10.49
N GLU A 152 22.01 4.89 9.69
CA GLU A 152 21.63 4.73 8.30
C GLU A 152 22.75 3.99 7.56
N GLU A 153 22.65 2.66 7.49
CA GLU A 153 23.13 2.05 6.25
C GLU A 153 22.09 2.41 5.20
N PRO A 154 22.48 3.13 4.13
CA PRO A 154 21.56 3.46 3.06
C PRO A 154 20.89 2.16 2.60
N ALA A 155 19.64 2.26 2.17
CA ALA A 155 18.97 1.20 1.44
C ALA A 155 20.00 0.56 0.49
N PRO A 156 20.05 -0.77 0.36
CA PRO A 156 21.16 -1.43 -0.32
C PRO A 156 21.47 -0.72 -1.62
N ALA A 157 22.74 -0.35 -1.83
CA ALA A 157 23.18 0.39 -3.02
C ALA A 157 22.74 -0.30 -4.33
N CYS A 158 22.45 -1.60 -4.24
CA CYS A 158 21.81 -2.40 -5.29
C CYS A 158 20.48 -2.93 -4.78
N PRO A 159 19.33 -2.31 -5.17
CA PRO A 159 18.03 -2.86 -4.86
C PRO A 159 17.86 -4.23 -5.51
N PRO A 160 17.06 -5.15 -4.93
CA PRO A 160 16.71 -6.40 -5.58
C PRO A 160 16.13 -6.16 -6.97
N ARG A 161 16.46 -7.01 -7.93
CA ARG A 161 15.83 -6.91 -9.26
C ARG A 161 14.33 -7.20 -9.15
N ALA A 162 13.52 -6.26 -9.59
CA ALA A 162 12.06 -6.34 -9.59
C ALA A 162 11.49 -5.78 -10.90
N ARG A 163 10.27 -6.20 -11.27
CA ARG A 163 9.54 -5.66 -12.42
C ARG A 163 9.10 -4.22 -12.17
N ALA A 164 8.70 -3.93 -10.94
CA ALA A 164 8.31 -2.61 -10.48
C ALA A 164 8.94 -2.27 -9.12
N ALA A 165 8.98 -0.99 -8.79
CA ALA A 165 9.28 -0.50 -7.46
C ALA A 165 8.35 0.65 -7.09
N VAL A 166 7.99 0.77 -5.82
CA VAL A 166 7.29 1.94 -5.30
C VAL A 166 8.23 2.72 -4.41
N ALA A 167 8.37 4.00 -4.73
CA ALA A 167 9.27 4.93 -4.04
C ALA A 167 8.46 6.02 -3.34
N SER A 168 8.62 6.14 -2.03
CA SER A 168 8.14 7.31 -1.30
C SER A 168 9.12 8.46 -1.51
N LEU A 169 8.67 9.51 -2.18
CA LEU A 169 9.45 10.69 -2.52
C LEU A 169 9.31 11.74 -1.41
N ALA A 170 10.41 12.40 -1.08
CA ALA A 170 10.40 13.49 -0.10
C ALA A 170 11.20 14.69 -0.64
N PRO A 171 10.75 15.94 -0.37
CA PRO A 171 11.46 17.14 -0.81
C PRO A 171 12.90 17.18 -0.28
N GLY A 172 13.85 17.44 -1.19
CA GLY A 172 15.26 17.56 -0.85
C GLY A 172 15.98 16.24 -0.51
N VAL A 173 15.27 15.11 -0.56
CA VAL A 173 15.85 13.78 -0.36
C VAL A 173 16.06 13.10 -1.69
N SER A 174 17.23 12.50 -1.90
CA SER A 174 17.51 11.65 -3.05
C SER A 174 17.93 10.27 -2.57
N ALA A 175 17.32 9.25 -3.14
CA ALA A 175 17.59 7.85 -2.84
C ALA A 175 18.25 7.18 -4.06
N PRO A 176 19.59 6.95 -4.03
CA PRO A 176 20.34 6.45 -5.18
C PRO A 176 19.80 5.13 -5.77
N TRP A 177 19.14 4.32 -4.95
CA TRP A 177 18.53 3.06 -5.40
C TRP A 177 17.42 3.28 -6.44
N ILE A 178 16.72 4.43 -6.42
CA ILE A 178 15.63 4.75 -7.37
C ILE A 178 16.20 4.88 -8.79
N ALA A 179 17.24 5.70 -8.94
CA ALA A 179 17.94 5.84 -10.21
C ALA A 179 18.55 4.52 -10.71
N GLN A 180 19.11 3.72 -9.78
CA GLN A 180 19.67 2.40 -10.09
C GLN A 180 18.57 1.42 -10.55
N ALA A 181 17.44 1.37 -9.86
CA ALA A 181 16.31 0.52 -10.24
C ALA A 181 15.80 0.88 -11.64
N ALA A 182 15.55 2.18 -11.90
CA ALA A 182 15.11 2.67 -13.20
C ALA A 182 16.13 2.33 -14.32
N SER A 183 17.43 2.48 -14.06
CA SER A 183 18.47 2.15 -15.04
C SER A 183 18.54 0.65 -15.37
N ASN A 184 18.11 -0.20 -14.44
CA ASN A 184 18.02 -1.65 -14.61
C ASN A 184 16.71 -2.11 -15.26
N GLY A 185 15.85 -1.16 -15.71
CA GLY A 185 14.56 -1.47 -16.35
C GLY A 185 13.41 -1.72 -15.39
N THR A 186 13.59 -1.48 -14.08
CA THR A 186 12.49 -1.53 -13.11
C THR A 186 11.57 -0.31 -13.32
N ARG A 187 10.26 -0.55 -13.40
CA ARG A 187 9.24 0.51 -13.53
C ARG A 187 9.02 1.14 -12.16
N VAL A 188 9.42 2.39 -11.97
CA VAL A 188 9.34 3.07 -10.68
C VAL A 188 8.05 3.90 -10.59
N PHE A 189 7.31 3.73 -9.51
CA PHE A 189 6.10 4.45 -9.18
C PHE A 189 6.40 5.36 -7.99
N GLY A 190 6.28 6.68 -8.20
CA GLY A 190 6.50 7.66 -7.15
C GLY A 190 5.20 7.91 -6.38
N ASP A 191 5.29 7.90 -5.07
CA ASP A 191 4.26 8.31 -4.13
C ASP A 191 4.83 9.38 -3.21
N VAL A 192 3.98 10.22 -2.63
CA VAL A 192 4.36 11.24 -1.65
C VAL A 192 3.46 11.17 -0.45
N GLY A 193 4.00 11.55 0.70
CA GLY A 193 3.20 11.90 1.86
C GLY A 193 2.96 13.40 1.94
N TRP A 194 2.37 13.82 3.05
CA TRP A 194 2.21 15.22 3.38
C TRP A 194 3.57 15.93 3.48
N ASP A 195 3.72 17.08 2.80
CA ASP A 195 4.92 17.89 2.90
C ASP A 195 4.89 18.77 4.17
N ASP A 196 5.57 18.33 5.22
CA ASP A 196 5.66 19.04 6.49
C ASP A 196 6.43 20.37 6.40
N THR A 197 7.22 20.56 5.33
CA THR A 197 7.91 21.84 5.09
C THR A 197 6.93 22.92 4.65
N GLY A 198 5.80 22.52 4.09
CA GLY A 198 4.78 23.40 3.52
C GLY A 198 5.21 24.12 2.25
N ALA A 199 6.39 23.82 1.72
CA ALA A 199 6.93 24.46 0.51
C ALA A 199 6.26 23.96 -0.78
N TRP A 200 5.88 22.69 -0.82
CA TRP A 200 5.23 22.05 -1.96
C TRP A 200 5.97 22.27 -3.28
N ASP A 201 7.32 22.19 -3.21
CA ASP A 201 8.19 22.40 -4.37
C ASP A 201 8.38 21.09 -5.13
N LEU A 202 7.76 21.00 -6.30
CA LEU A 202 7.87 19.83 -7.17
C LEU A 202 9.32 19.59 -7.66
N ALA A 203 10.11 20.65 -7.82
CA ALA A 203 11.52 20.54 -8.23
C ALA A 203 12.40 19.92 -7.14
N ALA A 204 11.96 20.01 -5.87
CA ALA A 204 12.65 19.39 -4.75
C ALA A 204 12.43 17.85 -4.70
N LEU A 205 11.45 17.31 -5.42
CA LEU A 205 11.26 15.86 -5.58
C LEU A 205 12.24 15.34 -6.68
N THR A 206 13.53 15.36 -6.37
CA THR A 206 14.60 15.16 -7.38
C THR A 206 14.57 13.79 -8.05
N ASP A 207 14.05 12.76 -7.38
CA ASP A 207 13.97 11.40 -7.92
C ASP A 207 12.72 11.16 -8.78
N LEU A 208 11.78 12.11 -8.85
CA LEU A 208 10.58 12.04 -9.69
C LEU A 208 10.92 11.82 -11.16
N ARG A 209 12.05 12.37 -11.64
CA ARG A 209 12.55 12.17 -13.01
C ARG A 209 12.86 10.71 -13.38
N HIS A 210 13.02 9.84 -12.39
CA HIS A 210 13.29 8.41 -12.57
C HIS A 210 12.01 7.57 -12.50
N CYS A 211 10.87 8.20 -12.16
CA CYS A 211 9.60 7.53 -12.04
C CYS A 211 8.91 7.41 -13.41
N GLU A 212 8.27 6.26 -13.62
CA GLU A 212 7.36 6.05 -14.74
C GLU A 212 6.00 6.73 -14.48
N ALA A 213 5.55 6.68 -13.24
CA ALA A 213 4.29 7.28 -12.81
C ALA A 213 4.44 8.00 -11.46
N PHE A 214 3.60 9.01 -11.25
CA PHE A 214 3.47 9.74 -9.99
C PHE A 214 2.00 9.73 -9.56
N LEU A 215 1.74 9.33 -8.30
CA LEU A 215 0.41 9.00 -7.81
C LEU A 215 -0.02 9.81 -6.57
N PRO A 216 0.00 11.16 -6.61
CA PRO A 216 -0.45 11.99 -5.50
C PRO A 216 -1.99 11.97 -5.36
N ASN A 217 -2.49 12.36 -4.18
CA ASN A 217 -3.89 12.70 -4.04
C ASN A 217 -4.19 14.11 -4.61
N ALA A 218 -5.48 14.46 -4.73
CA ALA A 218 -5.93 15.73 -5.31
C ALA A 218 -5.32 16.95 -4.60
N GLN A 219 -5.25 16.93 -3.27
CA GLN A 219 -4.71 18.02 -2.49
C GLN A 219 -3.20 18.20 -2.69
N GLU A 220 -2.46 17.11 -2.67
CA GLU A 220 -1.02 17.09 -2.94
C GLU A 220 -0.74 17.56 -4.37
N ALA A 221 -1.43 16.99 -5.37
CA ALA A 221 -1.27 17.37 -6.77
C ALA A 221 -1.48 18.87 -7.00
N MET A 222 -2.57 19.43 -6.45
CA MET A 222 -2.86 20.87 -6.57
C MET A 222 -1.83 21.73 -5.84
N ARG A 223 -1.37 21.31 -4.67
CA ARG A 223 -0.34 22.06 -3.92
C ARG A 223 1.00 22.08 -4.64
N TYR A 224 1.48 20.93 -5.13
CA TYR A 224 2.73 20.82 -5.86
C TYR A 224 2.72 21.59 -7.20
N THR A 225 1.57 21.72 -7.84
CA THR A 225 1.45 22.37 -9.15
C THR A 225 0.96 23.81 -9.10
N GLY A 226 0.36 24.22 -7.99
CA GLY A 226 -0.37 25.49 -7.87
C GLY A 226 -1.66 25.56 -8.68
N ALA A 227 -2.18 24.42 -9.15
CA ALA A 227 -3.38 24.36 -9.96
C ALA A 227 -4.66 24.45 -9.11
N ASP A 228 -5.72 25.03 -9.69
CA ASP A 228 -7.02 25.24 -9.02
C ASP A 228 -7.91 23.99 -9.03
N CYS A 229 -7.59 22.97 -9.82
CA CYS A 229 -8.35 21.73 -9.85
C CYS A 229 -7.44 20.51 -10.14
N PRO A 230 -7.86 19.30 -9.68
CA PRO A 230 -7.03 18.09 -9.79
C PRO A 230 -6.71 17.68 -11.24
N ARG A 231 -7.64 17.90 -12.19
CA ARG A 231 -7.39 17.57 -13.61
C ARG A 231 -6.32 18.47 -14.22
N THR A 232 -6.36 19.79 -13.95
CA THR A 232 -5.30 20.70 -14.36
C THR A 232 -3.96 20.32 -13.70
N ALA A 233 -3.99 19.96 -12.43
CA ALA A 233 -2.81 19.47 -11.72
C ALA A 233 -2.21 18.22 -12.38
N ALA A 234 -3.05 17.23 -12.74
CA ALA A 234 -2.59 16.02 -13.42
C ALA A 234 -1.90 16.32 -14.75
N HIS A 235 -2.43 17.24 -15.55
CA HIS A 235 -1.78 17.69 -16.78
C HIS A 235 -0.44 18.38 -16.50
N ALA A 236 -0.36 19.27 -15.52
CA ALA A 236 0.88 19.95 -15.15
C ALA A 236 1.96 18.97 -14.67
N LEU A 237 1.59 17.94 -13.90
CA LEU A 237 2.51 16.90 -13.45
C LEU A 237 3.17 16.13 -14.60
N THR A 238 2.53 16.05 -15.78
CA THR A 238 3.12 15.36 -16.92
C THR A 238 4.37 16.06 -17.50
N GLU A 239 4.66 17.26 -17.09
CA GLU A 239 5.94 17.91 -17.43
C GLU A 239 7.14 17.25 -16.72
N TYR A 240 6.88 16.61 -15.56
CA TYR A 240 7.88 16.01 -14.68
C TYR A 240 7.92 14.48 -14.76
N VAL A 241 6.80 13.85 -15.08
CA VAL A 241 6.67 12.39 -15.11
C VAL A 241 5.87 11.95 -16.36
N PRO A 242 6.17 10.78 -16.95
CA PRO A 242 5.43 10.29 -18.12
C PRO A 242 3.94 10.06 -17.86
N LEU A 243 3.57 9.58 -16.67
CA LEU A 243 2.20 9.22 -16.29
C LEU A 243 1.85 9.87 -14.95
N ALA A 244 0.90 10.78 -14.95
CA ALA A 244 0.33 11.36 -13.74
C ALA A 244 -1.00 10.69 -13.40
N VAL A 245 -1.15 10.23 -12.16
CA VAL A 245 -2.38 9.59 -11.63
C VAL A 245 -2.78 10.33 -10.37
N VAL A 246 -3.94 10.96 -10.37
CA VAL A 246 -4.43 11.74 -9.23
C VAL A 246 -5.66 11.07 -8.64
N THR A 247 -5.59 10.69 -7.35
CA THR A 247 -6.74 10.17 -6.62
C THR A 247 -7.63 11.31 -6.14
N LEU A 248 -8.94 11.16 -6.30
CA LEU A 248 -9.96 12.17 -6.02
C LEU A 248 -10.84 11.80 -4.81
N GLY A 249 -10.40 10.85 -3.98
CA GLY A 249 -11.18 10.34 -2.86
C GLY A 249 -12.50 9.71 -3.31
N ALA A 250 -13.62 10.19 -2.79
CA ALA A 250 -14.95 9.70 -3.15
C ALA A 250 -15.38 10.01 -4.60
N ASP A 251 -14.67 10.89 -5.30
CA ASP A 251 -14.93 11.21 -6.71
C ASP A 251 -14.20 10.27 -7.68
N GLY A 252 -13.27 9.41 -7.18
CA GLY A 252 -12.57 8.41 -7.98
C GLY A 252 -11.12 8.76 -8.29
N ALA A 253 -10.71 8.67 -9.57
CA ALA A 253 -9.35 8.95 -9.99
C ALA A 253 -9.28 9.47 -11.43
N TYR A 254 -8.26 10.27 -11.72
CA TYR A 254 -7.95 10.82 -13.03
C TYR A 254 -6.50 10.60 -13.39
N ALA A 255 -6.22 10.20 -14.63
CA ALA A 255 -4.86 9.99 -15.11
C ALA A 255 -4.61 10.60 -16.48
N VAL A 256 -3.34 10.99 -16.71
CA VAL A 256 -2.84 11.53 -17.98
C VAL A 256 -1.53 10.82 -18.33
N ASP A 257 -1.49 10.11 -19.45
CA ASP A 257 -0.26 9.56 -20.02
C ASP A 257 0.25 10.45 -21.14
N ARG A 258 1.35 11.16 -20.88
CA ARG A 258 1.98 12.05 -21.89
C ARG A 258 2.54 11.30 -23.08
N ARG A 259 2.93 10.02 -22.93
CA ARG A 259 3.56 9.23 -24.00
C ARG A 259 2.56 8.90 -25.11
N THR A 260 1.31 8.65 -24.73
CA THR A 260 0.23 8.28 -25.65
C THR A 260 -0.74 9.43 -25.91
N GLY A 261 -0.77 10.45 -25.05
CA GLY A 261 -1.80 11.48 -25.01
C GLY A 261 -3.12 11.00 -24.43
N GLU A 262 -3.17 9.76 -23.89
CA GLU A 262 -4.37 9.19 -23.30
C GLU A 262 -4.71 9.85 -21.97
N THR A 263 -5.99 10.07 -21.74
CA THR A 263 -6.54 10.46 -20.44
C THR A 263 -7.61 9.45 -20.04
N ALA A 264 -7.66 9.13 -18.76
CA ALA A 264 -8.70 8.27 -18.22
C ALA A 264 -9.25 8.86 -16.92
N GLU A 265 -10.55 8.74 -16.74
CA GLU A 265 -11.25 9.12 -15.51
C GLU A 265 -12.21 8.02 -15.11
N VAL A 266 -12.13 7.59 -13.85
CA VAL A 266 -12.97 6.53 -13.31
C VAL A 266 -13.58 7.02 -12.00
N PRO A 267 -14.92 7.07 -11.86
CA PRO A 267 -15.57 7.42 -10.60
C PRO A 267 -15.34 6.32 -9.56
N ALA A 268 -15.36 6.72 -8.28
CA ALA A 268 -15.27 5.79 -7.18
C ALA A 268 -16.47 4.83 -7.14
N ILE A 269 -16.29 3.71 -6.49
CA ILE A 269 -17.38 2.81 -6.11
C ILE A 269 -17.95 3.35 -4.79
N GLU A 270 -19.26 3.61 -4.76
CA GLU A 270 -19.94 4.02 -3.55
C GLU A 270 -19.98 2.87 -2.54
N VAL A 271 -19.39 3.11 -1.37
CA VAL A 271 -19.33 2.15 -0.27
C VAL A 271 -19.49 2.88 1.07
N GLU A 272 -19.95 2.17 2.08
CA GLU A 272 -19.89 2.65 3.45
C GLU A 272 -18.47 2.43 3.99
N ALA A 273 -17.75 3.52 4.21
CA ALA A 273 -16.37 3.46 4.70
C ALA A 273 -16.37 3.29 6.24
N LEU A 274 -15.69 2.23 6.69
CA LEU A 274 -15.45 1.96 8.10
C LEU A 274 -14.11 2.58 8.54
N ASP A 275 -13.06 2.36 7.76
CA ASP A 275 -11.71 2.84 8.04
C ASP A 275 -10.98 3.22 6.74
N PRO A 276 -10.78 4.53 6.46
CA PRO A 276 -10.11 4.98 5.25
C PRO A 276 -8.57 4.89 5.32
N THR A 277 -8.02 4.36 6.42
CA THR A 277 -6.56 4.26 6.60
C THR A 277 -5.94 3.35 5.54
N GLY A 278 -4.92 3.87 4.85
CA GLY A 278 -4.20 3.12 3.81
C GLY A 278 -4.93 2.98 2.47
N ALA A 279 -6.10 3.61 2.27
CA ALA A 279 -6.84 3.50 1.00
C ALA A 279 -6.02 3.97 -0.21
N GLY A 280 -5.25 5.05 -0.06
CA GLY A 280 -4.33 5.56 -1.08
C GLY A 280 -3.25 4.53 -1.42
N ASP A 281 -2.65 3.92 -0.40
CA ASP A 281 -1.63 2.88 -0.55
C ASP A 281 -2.18 1.64 -1.28
N VAL A 282 -3.41 1.24 -0.95
CA VAL A 282 -4.10 0.12 -1.61
C VAL A 282 -4.45 0.48 -3.06
N PHE A 283 -4.82 1.74 -3.33
CA PHE A 283 -5.01 2.23 -4.70
C PHE A 283 -3.72 2.13 -5.52
N VAL A 284 -2.59 2.61 -4.97
CA VAL A 284 -1.28 2.49 -5.62
C VAL A 284 -0.96 1.03 -5.93
N ALA A 285 -1.17 0.12 -4.97
CA ALA A 285 -0.93 -1.32 -5.16
C ALA A 285 -1.79 -1.91 -6.29
N GLY A 286 -3.08 -1.57 -6.35
CA GLY A 286 -3.98 -1.96 -7.43
C GLY A 286 -3.55 -1.42 -8.79
N PHE A 287 -3.11 -0.16 -8.84
CA PHE A 287 -2.61 0.47 -10.06
C PHE A 287 -1.33 -0.18 -10.58
N VAL A 288 -0.38 -0.49 -9.68
CA VAL A 288 0.85 -1.23 -10.00
C VAL A 288 0.52 -2.62 -10.54
N ALA A 289 -0.40 -3.35 -9.89
CA ALA A 289 -0.82 -4.68 -10.34
C ALA A 289 -1.41 -4.63 -11.76
N GLY A 290 -2.32 -3.71 -12.04
CA GLY A 290 -2.89 -3.52 -13.38
C GLY A 290 -1.84 -3.08 -14.42
N THR A 291 -0.84 -2.33 -13.98
CA THR A 291 0.27 -1.91 -14.85
C THR A 291 1.18 -3.09 -15.21
N LEU A 292 1.50 -3.96 -14.24
CA LEU A 292 2.28 -5.18 -14.49
C LEU A 292 1.52 -6.23 -15.30
N ALA A 293 0.19 -6.16 -15.31
CA ALA A 293 -0.70 -6.95 -16.13
C ALA A 293 -0.91 -6.37 -17.55
N ASP A 294 -0.32 -5.21 -17.83
CA ASP A 294 -0.42 -4.49 -19.11
C ASP A 294 -1.87 -4.16 -19.53
N TRP A 295 -2.72 -3.84 -18.53
CA TRP A 295 -4.10 -3.45 -18.79
C TRP A 295 -4.21 -2.03 -19.37
N PRO A 296 -5.31 -1.73 -20.10
CA PRO A 296 -5.63 -0.35 -20.51
C PRO A 296 -5.66 0.61 -19.31
N LEU A 297 -5.35 1.88 -19.53
CA LEU A 297 -5.23 2.86 -18.44
C LEU A 297 -6.53 2.98 -17.62
N ALA A 298 -7.69 2.95 -18.28
CA ALA A 298 -8.98 2.99 -17.60
C ALA A 298 -9.20 1.76 -16.69
N ASP A 299 -8.78 0.56 -17.13
CA ASP A 299 -8.92 -0.67 -16.33
C ASP A 299 -7.97 -0.66 -15.13
N ARG A 300 -6.75 -0.10 -15.28
CA ARG A 300 -5.82 0.11 -14.16
C ARG A 300 -6.45 1.00 -13.09
N LEU A 301 -7.05 2.13 -13.49
CA LEU A 301 -7.74 3.05 -12.56
C LEU A 301 -8.95 2.39 -11.92
N ALA A 302 -9.76 1.67 -12.69
CA ALA A 302 -10.94 0.97 -12.19
C ALA A 302 -10.55 -0.08 -11.15
N PHE A 303 -9.52 -0.88 -11.42
CA PHE A 303 -9.04 -1.89 -10.48
C PHE A 303 -8.45 -1.29 -9.22
N ALA A 304 -7.64 -0.23 -9.35
CA ALA A 304 -7.10 0.51 -8.22
C ALA A 304 -8.21 1.10 -7.34
N GLY A 305 -9.24 1.71 -7.95
CA GLY A 305 -10.42 2.20 -7.25
C GLY A 305 -11.21 1.10 -6.55
N LEU A 306 -11.35 -0.07 -7.20
CA LEU A 306 -12.01 -1.24 -6.59
C LEU A 306 -11.26 -1.75 -5.36
N THR A 307 -9.95 -1.93 -5.46
CA THR A 307 -9.15 -2.41 -4.32
C THR A 307 -9.22 -1.45 -3.14
N ALA A 308 -9.13 -0.13 -3.39
CA ALA A 308 -9.29 0.88 -2.37
C ALA A 308 -10.70 0.89 -1.76
N ALA A 309 -11.76 0.78 -2.59
CA ALA A 309 -13.14 0.73 -2.12
C ALA A 309 -13.44 -0.50 -1.25
N LEU A 310 -12.82 -1.64 -1.55
CA LEU A 310 -12.94 -2.83 -0.71
C LEU A 310 -12.18 -2.69 0.61
N SER A 311 -11.01 -2.06 0.61
CA SER A 311 -10.21 -1.89 1.82
C SER A 311 -10.88 -0.99 2.86
N VAL A 312 -11.54 0.10 2.44
CA VAL A 312 -12.18 1.04 3.38
C VAL A 312 -13.40 0.46 4.10
N GLN A 313 -13.95 -0.66 3.63
CA GLN A 313 -15.08 -1.36 4.27
C GLN A 313 -14.65 -2.27 5.41
N GLU A 314 -13.35 -2.49 5.55
CA GLU A 314 -12.76 -3.35 6.57
C GLU A 314 -11.94 -2.51 7.54
N PHE A 315 -11.58 -3.10 8.67
CA PHE A 315 -10.82 -2.44 9.72
C PHE A 315 -9.37 -2.91 9.74
N GLY A 316 -8.41 -1.97 9.88
CA GLY A 316 -7.03 -2.34 10.19
C GLY A 316 -5.98 -1.95 9.14
N GLY A 317 -6.12 -0.83 8.47
CA GLY A 317 -5.07 -0.25 7.61
C GLY A 317 -4.53 -1.27 6.58
N SER A 318 -3.26 -1.68 6.69
CA SER A 318 -2.66 -2.64 5.76
C SER A 318 -3.42 -3.97 5.70
N LEU A 319 -3.87 -4.46 6.85
CA LEU A 319 -4.52 -5.76 6.93
C LEU A 319 -5.99 -5.75 6.48
N SER A 320 -6.54 -4.58 6.13
CA SER A 320 -7.83 -4.43 5.46
C SER A 320 -7.75 -4.59 3.93
N ALA A 321 -6.56 -4.56 3.35
CA ALA A 321 -6.38 -4.69 1.91
C ALA A 321 -7.03 -5.97 1.36
N PRO A 322 -7.80 -5.89 0.25
CA PRO A 322 -8.44 -7.04 -0.34
C PRO A 322 -7.43 -7.95 -1.05
N GLY A 323 -7.77 -9.20 -1.20
CA GLY A 323 -7.14 -10.11 -2.14
C GLY A 323 -8.12 -10.55 -3.22
N TRP A 324 -7.71 -11.50 -4.04
CA TRP A 324 -8.54 -11.99 -5.15
C TRP A 324 -9.85 -12.65 -4.71
N SER A 325 -9.92 -13.19 -3.50
CA SER A 325 -11.18 -13.75 -2.97
C SER A 325 -12.24 -12.69 -2.72
N GLU A 326 -11.85 -11.54 -2.17
CA GLU A 326 -12.75 -10.41 -1.91
C GLU A 326 -13.17 -9.75 -3.23
N ILE A 327 -12.22 -9.57 -4.17
CA ILE A 327 -12.49 -9.07 -5.52
C ILE A 327 -13.47 -10.00 -6.27
N ALA A 328 -13.25 -11.32 -6.19
CA ALA A 328 -14.14 -12.31 -6.80
C ALA A 328 -15.54 -12.30 -6.19
N ALA A 329 -15.63 -12.18 -4.88
CA ALA A 329 -16.91 -12.09 -4.17
C ALA A 329 -17.67 -10.81 -4.55
N TRP A 330 -16.95 -9.68 -4.67
CA TRP A 330 -17.52 -8.42 -5.14
C TRP A 330 -18.03 -8.54 -6.58
N TRP A 331 -17.21 -9.07 -7.49
CA TRP A 331 -17.59 -9.23 -8.91
C TRP A 331 -18.83 -10.10 -9.09
N ARG A 332 -18.95 -11.20 -8.35
CA ARG A 332 -20.15 -12.03 -8.37
C ARG A 332 -21.40 -11.31 -7.88
N ARG A 333 -21.27 -10.49 -6.83
CA ARG A 333 -22.38 -9.65 -6.39
C ARG A 333 -22.82 -8.70 -7.48
N VAL A 334 -21.88 -8.04 -8.16
CA VAL A 334 -22.18 -7.15 -9.30
C VAL A 334 -22.96 -7.89 -10.39
N GLN A 335 -22.59 -9.13 -10.71
CA GLN A 335 -23.27 -9.93 -11.72
C GLN A 335 -24.65 -10.43 -11.30
N SER A 336 -24.92 -10.60 -10.00
CA SER A 336 -26.15 -11.24 -9.50
C SER A 336 -27.28 -10.28 -9.16
N VAL A 337 -27.02 -9.00 -9.07
CA VAL A 337 -28.03 -8.00 -8.67
C VAL A 337 -28.80 -7.51 -9.87
N GLU A 338 -30.10 -7.86 -9.94
CA GLU A 338 -31.04 -7.29 -10.90
C GLU A 338 -31.11 -5.76 -10.71
N GLY A 339 -30.71 -5.01 -11.74
CA GLY A 339 -30.76 -3.56 -11.76
C GLY A 339 -29.45 -2.83 -11.41
N GLN A 340 -28.36 -3.53 -11.17
CA GLN A 340 -27.05 -2.88 -11.18
C GLN A 340 -26.68 -2.43 -12.58
N SER A 341 -26.13 -1.21 -12.62
CA SER A 341 -25.95 -0.47 -13.85
C SER A 341 -25.10 -1.27 -14.85
N ALA A 342 -25.55 -1.34 -16.08
CA ALA A 342 -24.76 -1.83 -17.22
C ALA A 342 -23.34 -1.23 -17.24
N VAL A 343 -23.19 0.00 -16.72
CA VAL A 343 -21.93 0.71 -16.57
C VAL A 343 -20.95 -0.03 -15.66
N ALA A 344 -21.38 -0.63 -14.53
CA ALA A 344 -20.47 -1.38 -13.65
C ALA A 344 -20.02 -2.68 -14.31
N LEU A 345 -20.95 -3.39 -14.98
CA LEU A 345 -20.63 -4.61 -15.71
C LEU A 345 -19.67 -4.36 -16.89
N GLU A 346 -19.85 -3.26 -17.62
CA GLU A 346 -18.95 -2.85 -18.69
C GLU A 346 -17.58 -2.46 -18.14
N ARG A 347 -17.51 -1.59 -17.14
CA ARG A 347 -16.26 -1.06 -16.56
C ARG A 347 -15.38 -2.16 -15.96
N TYR A 348 -15.97 -3.14 -15.28
CA TYR A 348 -15.26 -4.21 -14.61
C TYR A 348 -15.30 -5.54 -15.36
N GLY A 349 -15.76 -5.54 -16.62
CA GLY A 349 -15.87 -6.74 -17.44
C GLY A 349 -14.55 -7.48 -17.67
N PHE A 350 -13.41 -6.78 -17.59
CA PHE A 350 -12.08 -7.38 -17.67
C PHE A 350 -11.81 -8.38 -16.53
N LEU A 351 -12.50 -8.28 -15.39
CA LEU A 351 -12.38 -9.22 -14.27
C LEU A 351 -12.91 -10.62 -14.62
N ALA A 352 -13.84 -10.73 -15.55
CA ALA A 352 -14.48 -12.01 -15.88
C ALA A 352 -13.49 -13.10 -16.32
N GLY A 353 -12.38 -12.70 -16.97
CA GLY A 353 -11.31 -13.62 -17.37
C GLY A 353 -10.29 -13.96 -16.28
N LEU A 354 -10.29 -13.20 -15.18
CA LEU A 354 -9.31 -13.30 -14.10
C LEU A 354 -9.87 -14.03 -12.89
N VAL A 355 -11.18 -13.96 -12.68
CA VAL A 355 -11.85 -14.44 -11.48
C VAL A 355 -12.55 -15.76 -11.76
N SER A 356 -12.00 -16.87 -11.25
CA SER A 356 -12.62 -18.20 -11.33
C SER A 356 -13.50 -18.50 -10.11
N GLU A 357 -14.41 -19.48 -10.23
CA GLU A 357 -15.22 -19.95 -9.08
C GLU A 357 -14.36 -20.48 -7.91
N GLU A 358 -13.15 -20.96 -8.19
CA GLU A 358 -12.22 -21.47 -7.20
C GLU A 358 -11.70 -20.37 -6.28
N LEU A 359 -11.55 -19.13 -6.80
CA LEU A 359 -11.09 -17.97 -6.03
C LEU A 359 -12.08 -17.52 -4.97
N VAL A 360 -13.31 -17.94 -5.07
CA VAL A 360 -14.38 -17.55 -4.14
C VAL A 360 -14.44 -18.44 -2.92
N ARG A 361 -13.78 -19.58 -2.92
CA ARG A 361 -13.70 -20.42 -1.72
C ARG A 361 -12.76 -19.76 -0.71
N PRO A 362 -13.10 -19.77 0.60
CA PRO A 362 -12.19 -19.33 1.63
C PRO A 362 -10.87 -20.10 1.47
N TRP A 363 -9.84 -19.40 1.05
CA TRP A 363 -8.52 -20.03 0.86
C TRP A 363 -7.87 -20.20 2.23
N PRO A 364 -7.25 -21.34 2.55
CA PRO A 364 -6.60 -21.59 3.84
C PRO A 364 -5.26 -20.86 4.01
N LEU A 365 -5.06 -19.73 3.33
CA LEU A 365 -3.87 -18.92 3.53
C LEU A 365 -3.88 -18.33 4.93
N ARG A 366 -2.76 -18.46 5.62
CA ARG A 366 -2.48 -17.64 6.78
C ARG A 366 -2.33 -16.21 6.29
N ARG A 367 -3.38 -15.44 6.43
CA ARG A 367 -3.31 -14.00 6.36
C ARG A 367 -3.11 -13.47 7.76
N ALA A 368 -2.26 -12.48 7.92
CA ALA A 368 -2.26 -11.70 9.14
C ALA A 368 -3.62 -11.01 9.28
N VAL A 369 -4.11 -10.96 10.50
CA VAL A 369 -5.37 -10.27 10.83
C VAL A 369 -5.06 -9.17 11.84
N PRO A 370 -5.70 -8.00 11.72
CA PRO A 370 -5.53 -6.94 12.71
C PRO A 370 -5.99 -7.42 14.07
N THR A 371 -5.38 -6.93 15.14
CA THR A 371 -5.96 -7.10 16.47
C THR A 371 -7.17 -6.19 16.57
N ILE A 372 -8.34 -6.76 16.81
CA ILE A 372 -9.60 -6.00 16.82
C ILE A 372 -10.34 -6.20 18.13
N GLY A 373 -10.74 -5.08 18.74
CA GLY A 373 -11.61 -5.06 19.91
C GLY A 373 -12.81 -4.15 19.68
N PHE A 374 -14.03 -4.69 19.89
CA PHE A 374 -15.27 -3.91 19.87
C PHE A 374 -15.95 -3.91 21.22
N ARG A 375 -16.48 -2.77 21.63
CA ARG A 375 -17.36 -2.68 22.77
C ARG A 375 -18.63 -3.43 22.45
N ARG A 376 -18.97 -4.46 23.25
CA ARG A 376 -20.27 -5.11 23.12
C ARG A 376 -21.35 -4.05 23.43
N SER A 377 -22.26 -3.80 22.50
CA SER A 377 -23.49 -3.08 22.78
C SER A 377 -24.21 -3.83 23.89
N ALA A 378 -24.48 -3.12 24.99
CA ALA A 378 -25.26 -3.63 26.10
C ALA A 378 -26.73 -3.80 25.69
#